data_96ff25685d39d981d41dc63ab7d6bec2
#
_entry.id   96ff25685d39d981d41dc63ab7d6bec2
#
_cell.length_a   1.000
_cell.length_b   1.000
_cell.length_c   1.000
_cell.angle_alpha   90.00
_cell.angle_beta   90.00
_cell.angle_gamma   90.00
#
_symmetry.space_group_name_H-M   'P 1'
#
loop_
_entity.id
_entity.type
_entity.pdbx_description
1 polymer ?
#
loop_
_entity_poly.entity_id
_entity_poly.type
_entity_poly.pdbx_seq_one_letter_code
_entity_poly.pdbx_strand_id
1 'polypeptide(L)'
;MQAEVKNGHGSALQKRPLEELLRCPPAIGNLLNQAAQTIEVEASDVVFRQSSLSKGLYVIVSGQFARRAERMSARLALGLSRAGDLVELAAVLGDGTHTYTLSAQIAGSVVLLPMEALVQAFEAHPPMRMRLLEELAREVSRGYDASCQHRMSRTRRRSGQVSAA
;
A
#
# COMPACT_ATOMS: atom_id res chain seq x y z
N MET A 1 -9.53 -14.81 -11.17
CA MET A 1 -10.22 -13.69 -11.82
C MET A 1 -9.37 -12.44 -11.64
N GLN A 2 -9.06 -11.73 -12.70
CA GLN A 2 -8.32 -10.47 -12.65
C GLN A 2 -9.35 -9.34 -12.54
N ALA A 3 -9.06 -8.33 -11.71
CA ALA A 3 -9.92 -7.17 -11.55
C ALA A 3 -10.03 -6.37 -12.87
N GLU A 4 -11.24 -5.97 -13.21
CA GLU A 4 -11.56 -5.24 -14.43
C GLU A 4 -11.17 -3.76 -14.28
N VAL A 5 -10.34 -3.26 -15.17
CA VAL A 5 -9.95 -1.84 -15.22
C VAL A 5 -11.03 -1.07 -15.98
N LYS A 6 -11.83 -0.28 -15.28
CA LYS A 6 -12.75 0.68 -15.90
C LYS A 6 -12.09 2.05 -15.99
N ASN A 7 -11.88 2.53 -17.21
CA ASN A 7 -11.51 3.92 -17.46
C ASN A 7 -12.72 4.83 -17.20
N GLY A 8 -12.92 5.20 -15.94
CA GLY A 8 -13.96 6.12 -15.52
C GLY A 8 -13.34 7.44 -15.08
N HIS A 9 -13.56 8.48 -15.85
CA HIS A 9 -13.27 9.86 -15.45
C HIS A 9 -14.17 10.25 -14.28
N GLY A 10 -13.59 10.51 -13.13
CA GLY A 10 -14.20 11.33 -12.10
C GLY A 10 -14.82 10.59 -10.91
N SER A 11 -14.47 11.06 -9.74
CA SER A 11 -15.23 10.97 -8.49
C SER A 11 -14.94 9.85 -7.49
N ALA A 12 -13.81 9.15 -7.56
CA ALA A 12 -13.50 8.13 -6.55
C ALA A 12 -12.72 8.64 -5.31
N LEU A 13 -12.13 9.84 -5.35
CA LEU A 13 -11.35 10.43 -4.25
C LEU A 13 -12.15 11.40 -3.37
N GLN A 14 -13.42 11.10 -3.11
CA GLN A 14 -14.31 12.01 -2.37
C GLN A 14 -13.96 12.25 -0.89
N LYS A 15 -13.01 11.52 -0.29
CA LYS A 15 -12.66 11.73 1.13
C LYS A 15 -11.41 12.56 1.38
N ARG A 16 -10.41 12.51 0.49
CA ARG A 16 -9.20 13.35 0.53
C ARG A 16 -8.63 13.48 -0.88
N PRO A 17 -8.41 14.70 -1.38
CA PRO A 17 -7.78 14.90 -2.67
C PRO A 17 -6.34 14.38 -2.68
N LEU A 18 -5.83 13.97 -3.85
CA LEU A 18 -4.48 13.42 -4.01
C LEU A 18 -3.40 14.39 -3.51
N GLU A 19 -3.61 15.71 -3.67
CA GLU A 19 -2.73 16.76 -3.18
C GLU A 19 -2.49 16.66 -1.67
N GLU A 20 -3.54 16.38 -0.90
CA GLU A 20 -3.44 16.23 0.55
C GLU A 20 -2.75 14.91 0.93
N LEU A 21 -3.13 13.81 0.28
CA LEU A 21 -2.54 12.48 0.55
C LEU A 21 -1.05 12.45 0.24
N LEU A 22 -0.67 13.02 -0.90
CA LEU A 22 0.71 13.03 -1.39
C LEU A 22 1.48 14.29 -0.94
N ARG A 23 0.78 15.24 -0.31
CA ARG A 23 1.34 16.53 0.13
C ARG A 23 2.09 17.24 -0.99
N CYS A 24 1.47 17.36 -2.14
CA CYS A 24 2.04 17.98 -3.33
C CYS A 24 1.23 19.22 -3.75
N PRO A 25 1.81 20.12 -4.58
CA PRO A 25 1.08 21.26 -5.13
C PRO A 25 -0.12 20.82 -5.98
N PRO A 26 -1.18 21.66 -6.11
CA PRO A 26 -2.36 21.34 -6.91
C PRO A 26 -2.06 20.98 -8.36
N ALA A 27 -1.05 21.60 -8.99
CA ALA A 27 -0.63 21.28 -10.36
C ALA A 27 -0.14 19.83 -10.48
N ILE A 28 0.59 19.32 -9.50
CA ILE A 28 1.07 17.94 -9.44
C ILE A 28 -0.09 16.99 -9.14
N GLY A 29 -0.98 17.36 -8.22
CA GLY A 29 -2.20 16.60 -7.95
C GLY A 29 -3.06 16.43 -9.19
N ASN A 30 -3.23 17.50 -9.99
CA ASN A 30 -3.98 17.46 -11.25
C ASN A 30 -3.32 16.54 -12.28
N LEU A 31 -2.00 16.60 -12.44
CA LEU A 31 -1.25 15.70 -13.33
C LEU A 31 -1.51 14.23 -12.96
N LEU A 32 -1.41 13.90 -11.67
CA LEU A 32 -1.65 12.55 -11.19
C LEU A 32 -3.12 12.12 -11.33
N ASN A 33 -4.07 13.01 -11.04
CA ASN A 33 -5.50 12.75 -11.21
C ASN A 33 -5.88 12.44 -12.65
N GLN A 34 -5.28 13.12 -13.62
CA GLN A 34 -5.52 12.87 -15.05
C GLN A 34 -5.05 11.48 -15.51
N ALA A 35 -3.97 10.96 -14.91
CA ALA A 35 -3.42 9.65 -15.20
C ALA A 35 -4.00 8.53 -14.34
N ALA A 36 -4.70 8.88 -13.25
CA ALA A 36 -5.23 7.95 -12.26
C ALA A 36 -6.23 6.96 -12.85
N GLN A 37 -6.13 5.70 -12.47
CA GLN A 37 -7.02 4.62 -12.91
C GLN A 37 -7.74 4.05 -11.69
N THR A 38 -9.07 4.08 -11.70
CA THR A 38 -9.87 3.45 -10.64
C THR A 38 -10.06 1.97 -10.95
N ILE A 39 -9.84 1.14 -9.95
CA ILE A 39 -10.01 -0.32 -10.00
C ILE A 39 -11.03 -0.70 -8.95
N GLU A 40 -12.18 -1.22 -9.39
CA GLU A 40 -13.18 -1.81 -8.50
C GLU A 40 -12.78 -3.25 -8.18
N VAL A 41 -12.92 -3.63 -6.92
CA VAL A 41 -12.41 -4.91 -6.40
C VAL A 41 -13.49 -5.58 -5.56
N GLU A 42 -13.84 -6.81 -5.90
CA GLU A 42 -14.74 -7.63 -5.11
C GLU A 42 -14.01 -8.31 -3.94
N ALA A 43 -14.78 -8.78 -2.96
CA ALA A 43 -14.20 -9.52 -1.84
C ALA A 43 -13.46 -10.78 -2.35
N SER A 44 -12.27 -11.03 -1.82
CA SER A 44 -11.33 -12.10 -2.20
C SER A 44 -10.55 -11.87 -3.49
N ASP A 45 -10.82 -10.82 -4.26
CA ASP A 45 -10.01 -10.49 -5.43
C ASP A 45 -8.59 -10.06 -5.02
N VAL A 46 -7.65 -10.37 -5.91
CA VAL A 46 -6.24 -9.98 -5.77
C VAL A 46 -5.97 -8.75 -6.63
N VAL A 47 -5.54 -7.66 -5.99
CA VAL A 47 -5.16 -6.42 -6.68
C VAL A 47 -3.82 -6.59 -7.38
N PHE A 48 -2.83 -7.09 -6.64
CA PHE A 48 -1.52 -7.46 -7.18
C PHE A 48 -0.89 -8.59 -6.37
N ARG A 49 0.08 -9.27 -6.97
CA ARG A 49 0.79 -10.40 -6.37
C ARG A 49 2.22 -10.04 -6.02
N GLN A 50 2.72 -10.59 -4.91
CA GLN A 50 4.13 -10.52 -4.54
C GLN A 50 5.01 -10.97 -5.71
N SER A 51 6.15 -10.31 -5.87
CA SER A 51 7.17 -10.57 -6.92
C SER A 51 6.73 -10.26 -8.36
N SER A 52 5.51 -9.77 -8.58
CA SER A 52 5.13 -9.22 -9.89
C SER A 52 5.61 -7.78 -10.05
N LEU A 53 5.75 -7.33 -11.29
CA LEU A 53 6.12 -5.94 -11.59
C LEU A 53 5.01 -4.99 -11.18
N SER A 54 5.38 -3.92 -10.48
CA SER A 54 4.46 -2.85 -10.09
C SER A 54 4.15 -1.95 -11.28
N LYS A 55 2.88 -1.60 -11.43
CA LYS A 55 2.40 -0.63 -12.41
C LYS A 55 2.46 0.81 -11.89
N GLY A 56 2.65 1.00 -10.59
CA GLY A 56 2.66 2.31 -9.95
C GLY A 56 2.28 2.25 -8.47
N LEU A 57 1.88 3.40 -7.93
CA LEU A 57 1.42 3.55 -6.56
C LEU A 57 -0.09 3.32 -6.47
N TYR A 58 -0.52 2.54 -5.49
CA TYR A 58 -1.93 2.31 -5.24
C TYR A 58 -2.41 3.11 -4.03
N VAL A 59 -3.59 3.70 -4.14
CA VAL A 59 -4.27 4.42 -3.06
C VAL A 59 -5.58 3.71 -2.76
N ILE A 60 -5.79 3.31 -1.52
CA ILE A 60 -7.06 2.71 -1.11
C ILE A 60 -8.12 3.81 -0.98
N VAL A 61 -9.21 3.67 -1.71
CA VAL A 61 -10.34 4.63 -1.69
C VAL A 61 -11.44 4.13 -0.76
N SER A 62 -11.79 2.86 -0.86
CA SER A 62 -12.81 2.23 -0.04
C SER A 62 -12.52 0.74 0.14
N GLY A 63 -13.20 0.08 1.07
CA GLY A 63 -13.02 -1.33 1.37
C GLY A 63 -11.91 -1.59 2.40
N GLN A 64 -11.52 -2.84 2.52
CA GLN A 64 -10.45 -3.29 3.40
C GLN A 64 -9.63 -4.37 2.69
N PHE A 65 -8.31 -4.24 2.76
CA PHE A 65 -7.38 -5.08 2.02
C PHE A 65 -6.35 -5.72 2.95
N ALA A 66 -6.10 -7.02 2.75
CA ALA A 66 -5.07 -7.75 3.47
C ALA A 66 -3.75 -7.72 2.69
N ARG A 67 -2.66 -7.45 3.41
CA ARG A 67 -1.28 -7.55 2.91
C ARG A 67 -0.69 -8.87 3.41
N ARG A 68 -0.23 -9.71 2.49
CA ARG A 68 0.37 -11.01 2.81
C ARG A 68 1.66 -11.21 2.02
N ALA A 69 2.70 -11.64 2.69
CA ALA A 69 3.97 -12.00 2.05
C ALA A 69 4.32 -13.46 2.34
N GLU A 70 4.97 -14.09 1.38
CA GLU A 70 5.62 -15.39 1.56
C GLU A 70 7.13 -15.19 1.64
N ARG A 71 7.75 -15.71 2.69
CA ARG A 71 9.19 -15.64 2.88
C ARG A 71 9.68 -16.95 3.49
N MET A 72 10.63 -17.62 2.82
CA MET A 72 11.20 -18.89 3.28
C MET A 72 10.11 -19.93 3.66
N SER A 73 9.12 -20.12 2.79
CA SER A 73 7.98 -21.03 2.99
C SER A 73 7.02 -20.63 4.14
N ALA A 74 7.24 -19.48 4.78
CA ALA A 74 6.32 -18.94 5.78
C ALA A 74 5.36 -17.91 5.17
N ARG A 75 4.07 -18.04 5.49
CA ARG A 75 3.05 -17.03 5.16
C ARG A 75 3.00 -15.99 6.25
N LEU A 76 3.28 -14.74 5.90
CA LEU A 76 3.30 -13.61 6.82
C LEU A 76 2.10 -12.71 6.56
N ALA A 77 1.29 -12.47 7.59
CA ALA A 77 0.27 -11.44 7.57
C ALA A 77 0.94 -10.11 7.95
N LEU A 78 0.95 -9.15 7.01
CA LEU A 78 1.56 -7.83 7.22
C LEU A 78 0.57 -6.78 7.69
N GLY A 79 -0.69 -7.16 7.93
CA GLY A 79 -1.75 -6.30 8.38
C GLY A 79 -2.76 -5.94 7.30
N LEU A 80 -3.60 -4.96 7.62
CA LEU A 80 -4.69 -4.49 6.76
C LEU A 80 -4.42 -3.08 6.27
N SER A 81 -4.85 -2.80 5.04
CA SER A 81 -4.90 -1.46 4.47
C SER A 81 -6.35 -1.00 4.32
N ARG A 82 -6.59 0.29 4.54
CA ARG A 82 -7.91 0.93 4.56
C ARG A 82 -7.91 2.21 3.74
N ALA A 83 -9.08 2.80 3.59
CA ALA A 83 -9.25 4.07 2.87
C ALA A 83 -8.25 5.15 3.35
N GLY A 84 -7.55 5.75 2.41
CA GLY A 84 -6.50 6.75 2.63
C GLY A 84 -5.09 6.18 2.73
N ASP A 85 -4.91 4.85 2.79
CA ASP A 85 -3.58 4.25 2.80
C ASP A 85 -2.94 4.25 1.41
N LEU A 86 -1.65 4.58 1.38
CA LEU A 86 -0.77 4.38 0.23
C LEU A 86 -0.17 2.98 0.34
N VAL A 87 -0.26 2.19 -0.70
CA VAL A 87 0.28 0.83 -0.70
C VAL A 87 1.32 0.65 -1.80
N GLU A 88 2.36 -0.12 -1.48
CA GLU A 88 3.49 -0.45 -2.37
C GLU A 88 4.47 0.70 -2.62
N LEU A 89 4.66 1.56 -1.62
CA LEU A 89 5.73 2.58 -1.66
C LEU A 89 7.10 1.96 -1.92
N ALA A 90 7.37 0.78 -1.36
CA ALA A 90 8.64 0.06 -1.55
C ALA A 90 8.89 -0.31 -3.02
N ALA A 91 7.87 -0.76 -3.74
CA ALA A 91 7.98 -1.07 -5.15
C ALA A 91 8.21 0.19 -6.00
N VAL A 92 7.46 1.26 -5.73
CA VAL A 92 7.53 2.52 -6.48
C VAL A 92 8.88 3.23 -6.31
N LEU A 93 9.43 3.21 -5.09
CA LEU A 93 10.68 3.90 -4.74
C LEU A 93 11.91 3.00 -4.86
N GLY A 94 11.72 1.70 -5.04
CA GLY A 94 12.76 0.69 -5.12
C GLY A 94 12.93 0.10 -6.52
N ASP A 95 12.85 -1.22 -6.62
CA ASP A 95 13.16 -1.99 -7.83
C ASP A 95 11.95 -2.21 -8.76
N GLY A 96 10.79 -1.69 -8.41
CA GLY A 96 9.55 -1.86 -9.18
C GLY A 96 8.87 -3.21 -9.00
N THR A 97 9.26 -3.99 -7.99
CA THR A 97 8.70 -5.32 -7.74
C THR A 97 7.84 -5.31 -6.48
N HIS A 98 6.63 -5.88 -6.54
CA HIS A 98 5.74 -5.97 -5.39
C HIS A 98 6.33 -6.80 -4.25
N THR A 99 6.35 -6.23 -3.04
CA THR A 99 6.94 -6.86 -1.85
C THR A 99 5.97 -7.79 -1.12
N TYR A 100 4.67 -7.67 -1.40
CA TYR A 100 3.60 -8.51 -0.85
C TYR A 100 2.44 -8.66 -1.85
N THR A 101 1.53 -9.56 -1.54
CA THR A 101 0.24 -9.71 -2.24
C THR A 101 -0.82 -8.86 -1.52
N LEU A 102 -1.56 -8.04 -2.27
CA LEU A 102 -2.71 -7.29 -1.79
C LEU A 102 -4.00 -7.95 -2.26
N SER A 103 -4.88 -8.30 -1.33
CA SER A 103 -6.19 -8.89 -1.64
C SER A 103 -7.31 -8.23 -0.85
N ALA A 104 -8.48 -8.07 -1.46
CA ALA A 104 -9.64 -7.50 -0.81
C ALA A 104 -10.21 -8.47 0.24
N GLN A 105 -10.41 -7.98 1.45
CA GLN A 105 -11.20 -8.64 2.51
C GLN A 105 -12.66 -8.19 2.44
N ILE A 106 -12.86 -6.91 2.17
CA ILE A 106 -14.15 -6.27 1.94
C ILE A 106 -14.04 -5.57 0.60
N ALA A 107 -15.05 -5.77 -0.25
CA ALA A 107 -15.14 -5.14 -1.56
C ALA A 107 -14.95 -3.62 -1.46
N GLY A 108 -14.34 -3.03 -2.47
CA GLY A 108 -14.05 -1.62 -2.49
C GLY A 108 -13.36 -1.17 -3.75
N SER A 109 -12.68 -0.03 -3.69
CA SER A 109 -11.97 0.52 -4.82
C SER A 109 -10.59 1.01 -4.46
N VAL A 110 -9.66 0.89 -5.41
CA VAL A 110 -8.31 1.42 -5.33
C VAL A 110 -8.05 2.31 -6.52
N VAL A 111 -7.20 3.30 -6.34
CA VAL A 111 -6.69 4.14 -7.44
C VAL A 111 -5.25 3.76 -7.70
N LEU A 112 -4.95 3.42 -8.94
CA LEU A 112 -3.59 3.23 -9.43
C LEU A 112 -3.10 4.56 -10.03
N LEU A 113 -1.98 5.05 -9.52
CA LEU A 113 -1.20 6.13 -10.10
C LEU A 113 -0.07 5.51 -10.91
N PRO A 114 -0.10 5.56 -12.26
CA PRO A 114 0.87 4.90 -13.10
C PRO A 114 2.30 5.38 -12.85
N MET A 115 3.28 4.49 -12.99
CA MET A 115 4.69 4.79 -12.75
C MET A 115 5.19 5.97 -13.58
N GLU A 116 4.77 6.06 -14.85
CA GLU A 116 5.15 7.15 -15.75
C GLU A 116 4.69 8.53 -15.23
N ALA A 117 3.45 8.61 -14.73
CA ALA A 117 2.93 9.84 -14.14
C ALA A 117 3.64 10.19 -12.82
N LEU A 118 4.00 9.19 -12.03
CA LEU A 118 4.80 9.41 -10.80
C LEU A 118 6.19 9.92 -11.11
N VAL A 119 6.87 9.38 -12.11
CA VAL A 119 8.19 9.86 -12.55
C VAL A 119 8.10 11.32 -12.99
N GLN A 120 7.13 11.68 -13.82
CA GLN A 120 6.89 13.07 -14.22
C GLN A 120 6.63 13.98 -12.99
N ALA A 121 5.82 13.52 -12.04
CA ALA A 121 5.54 14.25 -10.81
C ALA A 121 6.80 14.44 -9.95
N PHE A 122 7.66 13.44 -9.85
CA PHE A 122 8.93 13.53 -9.11
C PHE A 122 9.92 14.48 -9.78
N GLU A 123 9.97 14.51 -11.11
CA GLU A 123 10.80 15.46 -11.86
C GLU A 123 10.30 16.91 -11.71
N ALA A 124 8.98 17.10 -11.81
CA ALA A 124 8.37 18.42 -11.67
C ALA A 124 8.37 18.94 -10.21
N HIS A 125 8.31 18.04 -9.21
CA HIS A 125 8.28 18.38 -7.79
C HIS A 125 9.08 17.38 -6.94
N PRO A 126 10.42 17.44 -6.95
CA PRO A 126 11.30 16.52 -6.22
C PRO A 126 10.97 16.32 -4.73
N PRO A 127 10.48 17.34 -3.97
CA PRO A 127 10.12 17.16 -2.57
C PRO A 127 9.06 16.08 -2.32
N MET A 128 8.18 15.80 -3.30
CA MET A 128 7.19 14.73 -3.18
C MET A 128 7.85 13.35 -3.02
N ARG A 129 8.89 13.06 -3.82
CA ARG A 129 9.64 11.80 -3.71
C ARG A 129 10.27 11.63 -2.34
N MET A 130 10.86 12.71 -1.79
CA MET A 130 11.45 12.68 -0.45
C MET A 130 10.41 12.37 0.64
N ARG A 131 9.22 12.96 0.54
CA ARG A 131 8.12 12.71 1.49
C ARG A 131 7.63 11.26 1.43
N LEU A 132 7.55 10.68 0.23
CA LEU A 132 7.18 9.26 0.10
C LEU A 132 8.26 8.33 0.66
N LEU A 133 9.54 8.68 0.54
CA LEU A 133 10.64 7.96 1.20
C LEU A 133 10.56 8.05 2.72
N GLU A 134 10.22 9.20 3.28
CA GLU A 134 10.00 9.38 4.71
C GLU A 134 8.81 8.55 5.21
N GLU A 135 7.72 8.48 4.43
CA GLU A 135 6.55 7.65 4.78
C GLU A 135 6.91 6.16 4.76
N LEU A 136 7.65 5.72 3.74
CA LEU A 136 8.16 4.34 3.67
C LEU A 136 9.04 4.02 4.89
N ALA A 137 9.95 4.92 5.27
CA ALA A 137 10.79 4.74 6.45
C ALA A 137 9.96 4.60 7.74
N ARG A 138 8.92 5.40 7.88
CA ARG A 138 7.98 5.30 9.01
C ARG A 138 7.19 3.98 8.99
N GLU A 139 6.77 3.52 7.83
CA GLU A 139 6.06 2.23 7.68
C GLU A 139 6.97 1.07 8.10
N VAL A 140 8.21 1.05 7.64
CA VAL A 140 9.21 0.04 8.01
C VAL A 140 9.49 0.05 9.52
N SER A 141 9.66 1.22 10.13
CA SER A 141 9.90 1.35 11.58
C SER A 141 8.73 0.81 12.39
N ARG A 142 7.49 1.16 12.03
CA ARG A 142 6.28 0.64 12.69
C ARG A 142 6.18 -0.88 12.58
N GLY A 143 6.51 -1.44 11.42
CA GLY A 143 6.54 -2.88 11.20
C GLY A 143 7.58 -3.59 12.07
N TYR A 144 8.75 -2.98 12.24
CA TYR A 144 9.81 -3.50 13.10
C TYR A 144 9.40 -3.51 14.57
N ASP A 145 8.84 -2.42 15.09
CA ASP A 145 8.37 -2.30 16.48
C ASP A 145 7.28 -3.32 16.80
N ALA A 146 6.30 -3.49 15.91
CA ALA A 146 5.25 -4.50 16.06
C ALA A 146 5.82 -5.92 16.13
N SER A 147 6.84 -6.23 15.33
CA SER A 147 7.53 -7.52 15.32
C SER A 147 8.30 -7.78 16.60
N CYS A 148 8.96 -6.76 17.16
CA CYS A 148 9.68 -6.84 18.43
C CYS A 148 8.72 -7.07 19.61
N GLN A 149 7.60 -6.35 19.66
CA GLN A 149 6.59 -6.53 20.72
C GLN A 149 5.96 -7.93 20.67
N HIS A 150 5.73 -8.48 19.49
CA HIS A 150 5.19 -9.84 19.35
C HIS A 150 6.18 -10.92 19.85
N ARG A 151 7.46 -10.74 19.65
CA ARG A 151 8.51 -11.64 20.19
C ARG A 151 8.57 -11.58 21.71
N MET A 152 8.54 -10.41 22.31
CA MET A 152 8.56 -10.22 23.77
C MET A 152 7.34 -10.86 24.45
N SER A 153 6.14 -10.74 23.87
CA SER A 153 4.94 -11.35 24.42
C SER A 153 4.95 -12.88 24.38
N ARG A 154 5.57 -13.47 23.36
CA ARG A 154 5.76 -14.94 23.26
C ARG A 154 6.76 -15.46 24.29
N THR A 155 7.82 -14.73 24.57
CA THR A 155 8.84 -15.11 25.56
C THR A 155 8.25 -15.06 26.98
N ARG A 156 7.44 -14.05 27.30
CA ARG A 156 6.73 -13.95 28.60
C ARG A 156 5.73 -15.09 28.83
N ARG A 157 5.03 -15.56 27.80
CA ARG A 157 4.11 -16.71 27.93
C ARG A 157 4.83 -18.04 28.16
N ARG A 158 6.04 -18.21 27.61
CA ARG A 158 6.85 -19.42 27.82
C ARG A 158 7.47 -19.48 29.23
N SER A 159 7.90 -18.36 29.78
CA SER A 159 8.46 -18.32 31.14
C SER A 159 7.39 -18.45 32.25
N GLY A 160 6.12 -18.13 31.98
CA GLY A 160 5.01 -18.32 32.89
C GLY A 160 4.49 -19.75 33.00
N GLN A 161 4.85 -20.65 32.10
CA GLN A 161 4.40 -22.05 32.09
C GLN A 161 5.38 -23.04 32.77
N VAL A 162 6.56 -22.60 33.16
CA VAL A 162 7.58 -23.46 33.80
C VAL A 162 7.53 -23.43 35.35
N SER A 163 6.63 -22.61 35.94
CA SER A 163 6.53 -22.46 37.42
C SER A 163 5.30 -23.13 38.04
N ALA A 164 4.68 -24.10 37.37
CA ALA A 164 3.54 -24.88 37.92
C ALA A 164 3.79 -26.38 37.65
N ALA A 165 4.78 -26.90 38.31
CA ALA A 165 4.99 -28.35 38.49
C ALA A 165 5.59 -28.61 39.86
#